data_392f8536f97f4218246f7489fe202719
#
_entry.id   392f8536f97f4218246f7489fe202719
#
_cell.length_a   1.000
_cell.length_b   1.000
_cell.length_c   1.000
_cell.angle_alpha   90.00
_cell.angle_beta   90.00
_cell.angle_gamma   90.00
#
_symmetry.space_group_name_H-M   'P 1'
#
loop_
_entity.id
_entity.type
_entity.pdbx_description
1 polymer ?
#
loop_
_entity_poly.entity_id
_entity_poly.type
_entity_poly.pdbx_seq_one_letter_code
_entity_poly.pdbx_strand_id
1 'polypeptide(L)'
;MPEHGNSNKNNKPHHLYEIRDSEDDDVFKYGISHDPIDEDGYSNRMRTQVDYLNLGVKWLRFFARVLLLGIPGRKEAKQIEKQYILKYKEENGRNPRGNKDD
;
A
#
# COMPACT_ATOMS: atom_id res chain seq x y z
N MET A 1 -2.26 27.89 4.18
CA MET A 1 -1.51 26.84 4.89
C MET A 1 -0.97 25.80 3.89
N PRO A 2 0.26 25.36 4.05
CA PRO A 2 0.76 24.31 3.20
C PRO A 2 -0.02 23.02 3.44
N GLU A 3 -0.26 22.29 2.37
CA GLU A 3 -0.94 21.02 2.47
C GLU A 3 0.03 19.92 2.85
N HIS A 4 -0.42 18.99 3.67
CA HIS A 4 0.37 17.81 4.02
C HIS A 4 0.31 16.78 2.88
N GLY A 5 1.34 15.94 2.78
CA GLY A 5 1.37 14.86 1.81
C GLY A 5 0.20 13.87 1.97
N ASN A 6 -0.44 13.84 3.14
CA ASN A 6 -1.59 13.00 3.43
C ASN A 6 -2.93 13.67 3.15
N SER A 7 -2.92 14.91 2.67
CA SER A 7 -4.16 15.61 2.32
C SER A 7 -4.76 15.04 1.04
N ASN A 8 -6.10 14.93 0.97
CA ASN A 8 -6.79 14.57 -0.26
C ASN A 8 -6.64 15.61 -1.37
N LYS A 9 -6.14 16.80 -1.03
CA LYS A 9 -5.83 17.85 -2.00
C LYS A 9 -4.43 17.73 -2.59
N ASN A 10 -3.66 16.75 -2.16
CA ASN A 10 -2.34 16.50 -2.71
C ASN A 10 -2.48 15.96 -4.13
N ASN A 11 -1.99 16.75 -5.11
CA ASN A 11 -2.11 16.42 -6.53
C ASN A 11 -0.86 15.74 -7.11
N LYS A 12 0.11 15.40 -6.27
CA LYS A 12 1.30 14.69 -6.74
C LYS A 12 0.92 13.31 -7.26
N PRO A 13 1.65 12.79 -8.25
CA PRO A 13 1.41 11.43 -8.71
C PRO A 13 1.59 10.44 -7.56
N HIS A 14 0.64 9.54 -7.43
CA HIS A 14 0.66 8.50 -6.40
C HIS A 14 0.83 7.13 -7.05
N HIS A 15 1.23 6.16 -6.25
CA HIS A 15 1.23 4.76 -6.65
C HIS A 15 0.44 3.94 -5.65
N LEU A 16 -0.12 2.85 -6.15
CA LEU A 16 -0.78 1.83 -5.33
C LEU A 16 0.17 0.65 -5.23
N TYR A 17 0.34 0.13 -4.03
CA TYR A 17 1.16 -1.05 -3.80
C TYR A 17 0.41 -2.08 -2.96
N GLU A 18 0.88 -3.31 -3.02
CA GLU A 18 0.45 -4.36 -2.10
C GLU A 18 1.64 -4.81 -1.27
N ILE A 19 1.37 -5.21 -0.04
CA ILE A 19 2.31 -5.97 0.78
C ILE A 19 1.77 -7.39 0.83
N ARG A 20 2.60 -8.35 0.46
CA ARG A 20 2.23 -9.75 0.44
C ARG A 20 2.92 -10.51 1.56
N ASP A 21 2.20 -11.51 2.06
CA ASP A 21 2.69 -12.45 3.05
C ASP A 21 3.09 -13.72 2.31
N SER A 22 4.39 -13.99 2.23
CA SER A 22 4.88 -15.14 1.48
C SER A 22 4.58 -16.48 2.15
N GLU A 23 4.32 -16.48 3.45
CA GLU A 23 3.95 -17.71 4.17
C GLU A 23 2.59 -18.21 3.75
N ASP A 24 1.63 -17.31 3.62
CA ASP A 24 0.24 -17.66 3.29
C ASP A 24 -0.07 -17.46 1.80
N ASP A 25 0.87 -16.91 1.04
CA ASP A 25 0.67 -16.50 -0.36
C ASP A 25 -0.57 -15.61 -0.50
N ASP A 26 -0.66 -14.60 0.34
CA ASP A 26 -1.85 -13.76 0.46
C ASP A 26 -1.45 -12.29 0.52
N VAL A 27 -2.37 -11.43 0.10
CA VAL A 27 -2.21 -9.98 0.27
C VAL A 27 -2.42 -9.65 1.75
N PHE A 28 -1.41 -9.04 2.35
CA PHE A 28 -1.50 -8.55 3.72
C PHE A 28 -2.14 -7.17 3.78
N LYS A 29 -1.79 -6.28 2.83
CA LYS A 29 -2.23 -4.89 2.86
C LYS A 29 -2.13 -4.25 1.48
N TYR A 30 -3.07 -3.36 1.16
CA TYR A 30 -2.92 -2.38 0.09
C TYR A 30 -2.57 -1.02 0.68
N GLY A 31 -1.77 -0.24 -0.02
CA GLY A 31 -1.40 1.09 0.41
C GLY A 31 -1.15 2.02 -0.76
N ILE A 32 -1.09 3.31 -0.48
CA ILE A 32 -0.78 4.35 -1.45
C ILE A 32 0.35 5.22 -0.93
N SER A 33 1.13 5.78 -1.84
CA SER A 33 2.19 6.72 -1.50
C SER A 33 2.48 7.62 -2.70
N HIS A 34 3.03 8.80 -2.43
CA HIS A 34 3.57 9.68 -3.46
C HIS A 34 5.10 9.74 -3.41
N ASP A 35 5.72 8.94 -2.58
CA ASP A 35 7.17 8.88 -2.52
C ASP A 35 7.74 8.36 -3.84
N PRO A 36 8.94 8.80 -4.25
CA PRO A 36 9.59 8.24 -5.43
C PRO A 36 9.83 6.75 -5.31
N ILE A 37 9.75 6.05 -6.44
CA ILE A 37 10.11 4.63 -6.51
C ILE A 37 11.61 4.56 -6.78
N ASP A 38 12.34 3.83 -5.94
CA ASP A 38 13.78 3.65 -6.08
C ASP A 38 14.13 2.50 -7.04
N GLU A 39 15.40 2.28 -7.26
CA GLU A 39 15.90 1.27 -8.20
C GLU A 39 15.45 -0.14 -7.86
N ASP A 40 15.22 -0.41 -6.57
CA ASP A 40 14.74 -1.73 -6.11
C ASP A 40 13.23 -1.95 -6.34
N GLY A 41 12.54 -0.96 -6.93
CA GLY A 41 11.10 -1.04 -7.15
C GLY A 41 10.26 -0.67 -5.94
N TYR A 42 10.88 -0.21 -4.85
CA TYR A 42 10.21 0.19 -3.62
C TYR A 42 10.25 1.70 -3.45
N SER A 43 9.17 2.28 -2.94
CA SER A 43 9.22 3.61 -2.36
C SER A 43 9.67 3.52 -0.90
N ASN A 44 10.08 4.64 -0.33
CA ASN A 44 10.51 4.67 1.07
C ASN A 44 9.40 4.19 2.02
N ARG A 45 8.15 4.57 1.74
CA ARG A 45 7.01 4.12 2.55
C ARG A 45 6.84 2.61 2.49
N MET A 46 6.93 2.02 1.30
CA MET A 46 6.84 0.56 1.13
C MET A 46 7.93 -0.16 1.92
N ARG A 47 9.16 0.31 1.78
CA ARG A 47 10.32 -0.29 2.45
C ARG A 47 10.18 -0.22 3.96
N THR A 48 9.78 0.92 4.48
CA THR A 48 9.61 1.11 5.92
C THR A 48 8.56 0.15 6.48
N GLN A 49 7.43 -0.01 5.80
CA GLN A 49 6.38 -0.91 6.26
C GLN A 49 6.81 -2.37 6.21
N VAL A 50 7.46 -2.78 5.11
CA VAL A 50 7.95 -4.15 4.96
C VAL A 50 9.01 -4.47 6.01
N ASP A 51 9.96 -3.57 6.23
CA ASP A 51 11.02 -3.78 7.21
C ASP A 51 10.44 -3.92 8.62
N TYR A 52 9.47 -3.08 8.97
CA TYR A 52 8.81 -3.14 10.26
C TYR A 52 8.13 -4.51 10.48
N LEU A 53 7.40 -4.98 9.48
CA LEU A 53 6.71 -6.27 9.57
C LEU A 53 7.69 -7.44 9.68
N ASN A 54 8.75 -7.41 8.87
CA ASN A 54 9.76 -8.48 8.88
C ASN A 54 10.57 -8.49 10.18
N LEU A 55 10.83 -7.32 10.75
CA LEU A 55 11.49 -7.22 12.05
C LEU A 55 10.63 -7.85 13.13
N GLY A 56 9.33 -7.64 13.10
CA GLY A 56 8.39 -8.21 14.07
C GLY A 56 8.35 -9.73 14.04
N VAL A 57 8.42 -10.34 12.86
CA VAL A 57 8.40 -11.80 12.72
C VAL A 57 9.79 -12.42 12.66
N LYS A 58 10.84 -11.60 12.55
CA LYS A 58 12.26 -11.99 12.56
C LYS A 58 12.69 -12.83 11.36
N TRP A 59 12.02 -12.70 10.23
CA TRP A 59 12.47 -13.28 8.97
C TRP A 59 11.82 -12.54 7.78
N LEU A 60 12.28 -12.82 6.56
CA LEU A 60 11.85 -12.10 5.36
C LEU A 60 10.51 -12.67 4.84
N ARG A 61 9.48 -12.55 5.65
CA ARG A 61 8.15 -13.07 5.36
C ARG A 61 7.35 -12.16 4.40
N PHE A 62 7.50 -10.86 4.56
CA PHE A 62 6.71 -9.87 3.82
C PHE A 62 7.54 -9.23 2.71
N PHE A 63 6.89 -8.96 1.60
CA PHE A 63 7.48 -8.17 0.53
C PHE A 63 6.38 -7.32 -0.11
N ALA A 64 6.79 -6.27 -0.83
CA ALA A 64 5.85 -5.36 -1.47
C ALA A 64 6.12 -5.25 -2.96
N ARG A 65 5.10 -4.84 -3.70
CA ARG A 65 5.26 -4.50 -5.11
C ARG A 65 4.26 -3.43 -5.50
N VAL A 66 4.65 -2.61 -6.46
CA VAL A 66 3.79 -1.58 -7.02
C VAL A 66 2.81 -2.23 -7.98
N LEU A 67 1.53 -1.89 -7.82
CA LEU A 67 0.46 -2.37 -8.69
C LEU A 67 0.09 -1.35 -9.76
N LEU A 68 0.05 -0.07 -9.40
CA LEU A 68 -0.31 1.01 -10.30
C LEU A 68 0.57 2.22 -10.05
N LEU A 69 1.02 2.86 -11.13
CA LEU A 69 1.81 4.08 -11.11
C LEU A 69 1.00 5.23 -11.70
N GLY A 70 1.45 6.45 -11.39
CA GLY A 70 0.92 7.63 -12.05
C GLY A 70 -0.52 7.95 -11.74
N ILE A 71 -1.01 7.59 -10.55
CA ILE A 71 -2.37 7.95 -10.15
C ILE A 71 -2.40 9.46 -9.84
N PRO A 72 -3.28 10.23 -10.50
CA PRO A 72 -3.28 11.68 -10.32
C PRO A 72 -3.93 12.07 -9.00
N GLY A 73 -3.10 12.28 -7.98
CA GLY A 73 -3.53 12.83 -6.70
C GLY A 73 -3.98 11.79 -5.68
N ARG A 74 -3.97 12.24 -4.42
CA ARG A 74 -4.29 11.37 -3.28
C ARG A 74 -5.76 10.93 -3.27
N LYS A 75 -6.67 11.82 -3.65
CA LYS A 75 -8.10 11.51 -3.63
C LYS A 75 -8.41 10.32 -4.52
N GLU A 76 -7.92 10.35 -5.77
CA GLU A 76 -8.13 9.24 -6.70
C GLU A 76 -7.41 7.98 -6.23
N ALA A 77 -6.19 8.12 -5.71
CA ALA A 77 -5.45 6.99 -5.17
C ALA A 77 -6.21 6.30 -4.03
N LYS A 78 -6.81 7.08 -3.13
CA LYS A 78 -7.64 6.52 -2.04
C LYS A 78 -8.86 5.80 -2.56
N GLN A 79 -9.49 6.30 -3.61
CA GLN A 79 -10.64 5.63 -4.22
C GLN A 79 -10.25 4.30 -4.83
N ILE A 80 -9.12 4.25 -5.53
CA ILE A 80 -8.62 3.02 -6.15
C ILE A 80 -8.22 2.01 -5.07
N GLU A 81 -7.51 2.45 -4.03
CA GLU A 81 -7.15 1.59 -2.89
C GLU A 81 -8.40 0.96 -2.29
N LYS A 82 -9.43 1.76 -2.08
CA LYS A 82 -10.70 1.29 -1.50
C LYS A 82 -11.35 0.23 -2.38
N GLN A 83 -11.30 0.39 -3.70
CA GLN A 83 -11.84 -0.60 -4.62
C GLN A 83 -11.08 -1.93 -4.54
N TYR A 84 -9.77 -1.88 -4.41
CA TYR A 84 -8.94 -3.09 -4.25
C TYR A 84 -9.26 -3.81 -2.95
N ILE A 85 -9.39 -3.05 -1.85
CA ILE A 85 -9.76 -3.61 -0.55
C ILE A 85 -11.14 -4.26 -0.62
N LEU A 86 -12.11 -3.59 -1.25
CA LEU A 86 -13.47 -4.10 -1.37
C LEU A 86 -13.51 -5.38 -2.19
N LYS A 87 -12.79 -5.43 -3.29
CA LYS A 87 -12.70 -6.63 -4.12
C LYS A 87 -12.11 -7.79 -3.34
N TYR A 88 -11.04 -7.54 -2.59
CA TYR A 88 -10.44 -8.55 -1.73
C TYR A 88 -11.46 -9.08 -0.71
N LYS A 89 -12.19 -8.17 -0.09
CA LYS A 89 -13.22 -8.54 0.89
C LYS A 89 -14.32 -9.40 0.27
N GLU A 90 -14.75 -9.08 -0.94
CA GLU A 90 -15.75 -9.88 -1.66
C GLU A 90 -15.24 -11.30 -1.95
N GLU A 91 -13.98 -11.42 -2.30
CA GLU A 91 -13.38 -12.73 -2.64
C GLU A 91 -13.01 -13.56 -1.41
N ASN A 92 -12.68 -12.92 -0.29
CA ASN A 92 -12.12 -13.58 0.89
C ASN A 92 -12.97 -13.48 2.15
N GLY A 93 -14.05 -12.72 2.10
CA GLY A 93 -14.96 -12.57 3.25
C GLY A 93 -14.44 -11.65 4.36
N ARG A 94 -13.31 -10.97 4.15
CA ARG A 94 -12.69 -10.06 5.12
C ARG A 94 -11.76 -9.09 4.40
N ASN A 95 -11.39 -8.00 5.07
CA ASN A 95 -10.36 -7.10 4.58
C ASN A 95 -8.99 -7.78 4.65
N PRO A 96 -8.00 -7.31 3.85
CA PRO A 96 -6.61 -7.72 4.08
C PRO A 96 -6.23 -7.41 5.53
N ARG A 97 -5.44 -8.29 6.15
CA ARG A 97 -5.16 -8.20 7.59
C ARG A 97 -4.54 -6.89 8.03
N GLY A 98 -3.75 -6.25 7.15
CA GLY A 98 -3.11 -4.98 7.45
C GLY A 98 -3.97 -3.75 7.15
N ASN A 99 -5.12 -3.92 6.53
CA ASN A 99 -6.07 -2.83 6.28
C ASN A 99 -7.19 -2.89 7.30
N LYS A 100 -7.32 -1.84 8.10
CA LYS A 100 -8.37 -1.78 9.12
C LYS A 100 -9.68 -1.38 8.49
N ASP A 101 -10.77 -1.84 9.10
CA ASP A 101 -12.10 -1.35 8.75
C ASP A 101 -12.23 0.12 9.14
N ASP A 102 -12.91 0.84 8.30
CA ASP A 102 -13.26 2.23 8.59
C ASP A 102 -14.54 2.30 9.44
#